data_d0d3c1a3cc1f74fb2ddc19e7ed395ceb
#
_entry.id   d0d3c1a3cc1f74fb2ddc19e7ed395ceb
#
_cell.length_a   1.000
_cell.length_b   1.000
_cell.length_c   1.000
_cell.angle_alpha   90.00
_cell.angle_beta   90.00
_cell.angle_gamma   90.00
#
_symmetry.space_group_name_H-M   'P 1'
#
loop_
_entity.id
_entity.type
_entity.pdbx_description
1 polymer ?
#
loop_
_entity_poly.entity_id
_entity_poly.type
_entity_poly.pdbx_seq_one_letter_code
_entity_poly.pdbx_strand_id
1 'polypeptide(L)'
;MEEGLSHCTIFGINQDKEGNLWFATYDGVNKYDGYNFTVYRHQYANPQSIACDISRCVTVDDSGRVWIGTREGFSLYNRDQDTFSNYFYKENGYKATVTCIAPMNKDYLMLGTTSGVLLFDIGKERILNDTLPHPLHLLRPTAMVRQSDKIYIGVEKGLYVYSLANGTLEKLVDMPKATRIHSVFCQMFTRIWIATEGEGLYMYDTKSKELKNYRHEDGYSGLNSNYVRSLAVDQENRLWVGTYGGLNIYEGGKDRFLSVRNSAIQEGSLSQNSVRSIFMDSQGGMWLGTYWGGLNYYHPLCNRFQHIKHVPFANSISDNVVSCIVEDNAKNLWIGTNGGGLNFYDSASKTYKYYLQNSDLSKEVSFKDIKAVYVDELHDNIYVGTHAGGMIVLNRRTGNQRFFNTQNSDLPSNNIYSILSDGHGGLWICLLYTSDAA
;
A
#
# COMPACT_ATOMS: atom_id res chain seq x y z
N MET A 1 1.23 11.20 8.79
CA MET A 1 0.53 12.05 9.76
C MET A 1 -0.11 13.26 9.09
N GLU A 2 0.40 13.69 7.96
CA GLU A 2 -0.25 14.72 7.13
C GLU A 2 -1.64 14.30 6.62
N GLU A 3 -1.93 12.99 6.57
CA GLU A 3 -3.20 12.42 6.09
C GLU A 3 -4.16 11.98 7.22
N GLY A 4 -3.92 12.36 8.47
CA GLY A 4 -4.85 12.11 9.59
C GLY A 4 -4.58 10.88 10.45
N LEU A 5 -3.59 10.04 10.15
CA LEU A 5 -3.20 8.91 10.99
C LEU A 5 -2.65 9.37 12.35
N SER A 6 -3.12 8.79 13.46
CA SER A 6 -2.75 9.24 14.81
C SER A 6 -1.28 8.99 15.18
N HIS A 7 -0.71 7.88 14.71
CA HIS A 7 0.67 7.49 15.01
C HIS A 7 1.29 6.67 13.89
N CYS A 8 2.59 6.83 13.67
CA CYS A 8 3.34 6.15 12.62
C CYS A 8 3.64 4.66 12.87
N THR A 9 3.43 4.16 14.11
CA THR A 9 3.62 2.73 14.45
C THR A 9 2.31 1.98 14.36
N ILE A 10 2.22 1.02 13.45
CA ILE A 10 1.01 0.22 13.20
C ILE A 10 1.22 -1.21 13.69
N PHE A 11 0.49 -1.60 14.72
CA PHE A 11 0.59 -2.93 15.34
C PHE A 11 -0.28 -3.99 14.66
N GLY A 12 -1.46 -3.61 14.21
CA GLY A 12 -2.42 -4.49 13.57
C GLY A 12 -3.29 -3.76 12.58
N ILE A 13 -3.74 -4.45 11.55
CA ILE A 13 -4.63 -3.96 10.51
C ILE A 13 -5.72 -5.00 10.30
N ASN A 14 -6.97 -4.56 10.20
CA ASN A 14 -8.08 -5.41 9.81
C ASN A 14 -9.14 -4.60 9.07
N GLN A 15 -10.06 -5.27 8.38
CA GLN A 15 -11.15 -4.66 7.65
C GLN A 15 -12.49 -5.16 8.20
N ASP A 16 -13.42 -4.24 8.44
CA ASP A 16 -14.78 -4.60 8.84
C ASP A 16 -15.65 -4.99 7.62
N LYS A 17 -16.86 -5.46 7.89
CA LYS A 17 -17.80 -5.90 6.84
C LYS A 17 -18.33 -4.77 5.95
N GLU A 18 -18.17 -3.52 6.37
CA GLU A 18 -18.55 -2.33 5.60
C GLU A 18 -17.41 -1.85 4.70
N GLY A 19 -16.24 -2.48 4.82
CA GLY A 19 -15.05 -2.14 4.06
C GLY A 19 -14.13 -1.12 4.74
N ASN A 20 -14.49 -0.61 5.94
CA ASN A 20 -13.59 0.28 6.66
C ASN A 20 -12.36 -0.47 7.18
N LEU A 21 -11.22 0.16 7.06
CA LEU A 21 -9.96 -0.36 7.61
C LEU A 21 -9.73 0.17 9.02
N TRP A 22 -9.26 -0.71 9.88
CA TRP A 22 -8.95 -0.42 11.28
C TRP A 22 -7.49 -0.63 11.56
N PHE A 23 -6.84 0.37 12.17
CA PHE A 23 -5.40 0.36 12.45
C PHE A 23 -5.16 0.52 13.94
N ALA A 24 -4.62 -0.53 14.56
CA ALA A 24 -4.16 -0.47 15.95
C ALA A 24 -2.81 0.24 16.00
N THR A 25 -2.71 1.30 16.80
CA THR A 25 -1.51 2.14 16.90
C THR A 25 -1.03 2.35 18.32
N TYR A 26 0.06 3.07 18.50
CA TYR A 26 0.55 3.50 19.81
C TYR A 26 -0.29 4.62 20.43
N ASP A 27 -1.08 5.32 19.63
CA ASP A 27 -1.89 6.48 20.03
C ASP A 27 -3.34 6.30 19.56
N GLY A 28 -4.02 5.34 20.15
CA GLY A 28 -5.39 4.98 19.86
C GLY A 28 -5.55 3.98 18.73
N VAL A 29 -6.78 3.87 18.26
CA VAL A 29 -7.17 3.12 17.07
C VAL A 29 -7.69 4.06 16.00
N ASN A 30 -7.39 3.79 14.74
CA ASN A 30 -7.82 4.60 13.61
C ASN A 30 -8.77 3.78 12.74
N LYS A 31 -9.87 4.38 12.33
CA LYS A 31 -10.79 3.87 11.31
C LYS A 31 -10.59 4.68 10.03
N TYR A 32 -10.48 4.02 8.89
CA TYR A 32 -10.34 4.63 7.57
C TYR A 32 -11.47 4.17 6.67
N ASP A 33 -12.24 5.10 6.15
CA ASP A 33 -13.43 4.84 5.32
C ASP A 33 -13.14 4.86 3.80
N GLY A 34 -11.86 4.96 3.42
CA GLY A 34 -11.42 5.14 2.04
C GLY A 34 -11.05 6.59 1.70
N TYR A 35 -11.44 7.56 2.53
CA TYR A 35 -11.19 8.99 2.35
C TYR A 35 -10.57 9.64 3.58
N ASN A 36 -11.12 9.36 4.78
CA ASN A 36 -10.74 10.04 6.02
C ASN A 36 -10.36 9.06 7.11
N PHE A 37 -9.44 9.50 7.98
CA PHE A 37 -9.14 8.82 9.23
C PHE A 37 -9.98 9.41 10.36
N THR A 38 -10.71 8.55 11.06
CA THR A 38 -11.31 8.83 12.36
C THR A 38 -10.43 8.24 13.45
N VAL A 39 -9.99 9.07 14.41
CA VAL A 39 -9.08 8.67 15.47
C VAL A 39 -9.83 8.54 16.79
N TYR A 40 -9.73 7.35 17.41
CA TYR A 40 -10.33 7.07 18.73
C TYR A 40 -9.22 6.93 19.77
N ARG A 41 -9.24 7.80 20.79
CA ARG A 41 -8.32 7.83 21.92
C ARG A 41 -9.02 7.58 23.23
N HIS A 42 -8.27 7.10 24.22
CA HIS A 42 -8.77 6.98 25.57
C HIS A 42 -9.03 8.36 26.19
N GLN A 43 -10.18 8.51 26.84
CA GLN A 43 -10.60 9.71 27.54
C GLN A 43 -11.00 9.35 28.96
N TYR A 44 -10.26 9.83 29.97
CA TYR A 44 -10.49 9.49 31.38
C TYR A 44 -11.91 9.80 31.87
N ALA A 45 -12.52 10.88 31.37
CA ALA A 45 -13.87 11.29 31.73
C ALA A 45 -14.97 10.58 30.90
N ASN A 46 -14.60 9.79 29.89
CA ASN A 46 -15.56 9.12 29.02
C ASN A 46 -15.35 7.60 29.06
N PRO A 47 -16.15 6.84 29.82
CA PRO A 47 -16.05 5.39 29.91
C PRO A 47 -16.38 4.67 28.59
N GLN A 48 -17.01 5.35 27.65
CA GLN A 48 -17.32 4.83 26.32
C GLN A 48 -16.22 5.13 25.27
N SER A 49 -15.11 5.74 25.68
CA SER A 49 -13.90 5.82 24.86
C SER A 49 -13.16 4.47 24.88
N ILE A 50 -12.16 4.28 24.00
CA ILE A 50 -11.34 3.05 23.98
C ILE A 50 -10.64 2.80 25.33
N ALA A 51 -10.42 1.54 25.69
CA ALA A 51 -9.87 1.14 27.01
C ALA A 51 -8.48 1.74 27.32
N CYS A 52 -7.62 1.89 26.31
CA CYS A 52 -6.28 2.46 26.41
C CYS A 52 -5.78 2.89 25.02
N ASP A 53 -4.96 3.95 24.95
CA ASP A 53 -4.39 4.44 23.68
C ASP A 53 -3.45 3.44 23.01
N ILE A 54 -2.73 2.63 23.79
CA ILE A 54 -1.82 1.64 23.22
C ILE A 54 -2.62 0.42 22.76
N SER A 55 -3.07 0.47 21.49
CA SER A 55 -3.76 -0.63 20.83
C SER A 55 -2.75 -1.62 20.26
N ARG A 56 -2.95 -2.94 20.53
CA ARG A 56 -2.02 -4.01 20.16
C ARG A 56 -2.48 -4.84 18.98
N CYS A 57 -3.77 -5.09 18.89
CA CYS A 57 -4.38 -5.85 17.81
C CYS A 57 -5.77 -5.32 17.52
N VAL A 58 -6.24 -5.57 16.33
CA VAL A 58 -7.62 -5.38 15.91
C VAL A 58 -8.09 -6.63 15.19
N THR A 59 -9.28 -7.11 15.54
CA THR A 59 -9.87 -8.33 14.98
C THR A 59 -11.35 -8.10 14.69
N VAL A 60 -11.80 -8.60 13.54
CA VAL A 60 -13.20 -8.60 13.16
C VAL A 60 -13.71 -10.03 13.25
N ASP A 61 -14.80 -10.24 13.98
CA ASP A 61 -15.40 -11.57 14.14
C ASP A 61 -16.36 -11.93 13.00
N ASP A 62 -16.86 -13.17 13.02
CA ASP A 62 -17.78 -13.69 11.98
C ASP A 62 -19.10 -12.90 11.89
N SER A 63 -19.49 -12.21 12.96
CA SER A 63 -20.66 -11.32 13.02
C SER A 63 -20.37 -9.91 12.49
N GLY A 64 -19.10 -9.55 12.27
CA GLY A 64 -18.65 -8.23 11.81
C GLY A 64 -18.39 -7.24 12.94
N ARG A 65 -18.33 -7.71 14.20
CA ARG A 65 -17.99 -6.89 15.35
C ARG A 65 -16.49 -6.63 15.37
N VAL A 66 -16.09 -5.38 15.65
CA VAL A 66 -14.68 -4.96 15.69
C VAL A 66 -14.20 -4.98 17.14
N TRP A 67 -13.20 -5.81 17.41
CA TRP A 67 -12.58 -6.00 18.70
C TRP A 67 -11.17 -5.44 18.71
N ILE A 68 -10.84 -4.63 19.69
CA ILE A 68 -9.53 -4.00 19.82
C ILE A 68 -8.86 -4.49 21.11
N GLY A 69 -7.75 -5.20 20.98
CA GLY A 69 -6.89 -5.54 22.12
C GLY A 69 -5.96 -4.40 22.47
N THR A 70 -5.91 -4.01 23.73
CA THR A 70 -5.10 -2.89 24.20
C THR A 70 -4.12 -3.30 25.29
N ARG A 71 -3.27 -2.37 25.71
CA ARG A 71 -2.37 -2.58 26.87
C ARG A 71 -3.13 -2.81 28.17
N GLU A 72 -4.36 -2.32 28.29
CA GLU A 72 -5.17 -2.41 29.49
C GLU A 72 -6.55 -3.00 29.19
N GLY A 73 -6.61 -4.27 28.77
CA GLY A 73 -7.85 -4.94 28.42
C GLY A 73 -8.18 -4.88 26.93
N PHE A 74 -9.46 -4.94 26.62
CA PHE A 74 -9.94 -4.90 25.22
C PHE A 74 -11.28 -4.17 25.12
N SER A 75 -11.61 -3.73 23.91
CA SER A 75 -12.78 -2.93 23.59
C SER A 75 -13.57 -3.54 22.44
N LEU A 76 -14.89 -3.48 22.52
CA LEU A 76 -15.82 -3.70 21.42
C LEU A 76 -16.25 -2.35 20.87
N TYR A 77 -16.15 -2.15 19.57
CA TYR A 77 -16.68 -0.98 18.89
C TYR A 77 -18.21 -1.08 18.71
N ASN A 78 -18.95 -0.12 19.24
CA ASN A 78 -20.39 0.02 19.11
C ASN A 78 -20.70 0.95 17.93
N ARG A 79 -21.06 0.36 16.79
CA ARG A 79 -21.22 1.06 15.53
C ARG A 79 -22.32 2.11 15.56
N ASP A 80 -23.48 1.79 16.13
CA ASP A 80 -24.65 2.68 16.13
C ASP A 80 -24.45 3.97 16.92
N GLN A 81 -23.57 3.92 17.92
CA GLN A 81 -23.30 5.03 18.83
C GLN A 81 -21.93 5.67 18.59
N ASP A 82 -21.10 5.07 17.73
CA ASP A 82 -19.69 5.43 17.51
C ASP A 82 -18.86 5.50 18.81
N THR A 83 -19.05 4.50 19.67
CA THR A 83 -18.45 4.40 21.02
C THR A 83 -17.85 3.02 21.26
N PHE A 84 -17.32 2.78 22.48
CA PHE A 84 -16.71 1.52 22.86
C PHE A 84 -17.29 0.96 24.16
N SER A 85 -17.48 -0.34 24.23
CA SER A 85 -17.66 -1.11 25.46
C SER A 85 -16.32 -1.71 25.87
N ASN A 86 -15.91 -1.52 27.11
CA ASN A 86 -14.58 -1.87 27.60
C ASN A 86 -14.62 -3.02 28.60
N TYR A 87 -13.70 -3.99 28.44
CA TYR A 87 -13.61 -5.19 29.27
C TYR A 87 -12.18 -5.33 29.79
N PHE A 88 -12.07 -5.65 31.11
CA PHE A 88 -10.79 -5.72 31.79
C PHE A 88 -10.67 -7.04 32.57
N TYR A 89 -9.50 -7.65 32.47
CA TYR A 89 -9.08 -8.72 33.37
C TYR A 89 -7.95 -8.21 34.25
N LYS A 90 -8.07 -8.45 35.56
CA LYS A 90 -7.06 -8.04 36.53
C LYS A 90 -6.38 -9.26 37.14
N GLU A 91 -5.06 -9.27 37.12
CA GLU A 91 -4.22 -10.23 37.78
C GLU A 91 -3.26 -9.47 38.71
N ASN A 92 -3.20 -9.87 39.98
CA ASN A 92 -2.38 -9.20 41.00
C ASN A 92 -2.58 -7.66 41.09
N GLY A 93 -3.81 -7.20 40.84
CA GLY A 93 -4.15 -5.77 40.86
C GLY A 93 -3.88 -5.01 39.57
N TYR A 94 -3.18 -5.59 38.62
CA TYR A 94 -2.86 -4.96 37.34
C TYR A 94 -3.79 -5.46 36.20
N LYS A 95 -4.17 -4.56 35.30
CA LYS A 95 -4.93 -4.92 34.12
C LYS A 95 -4.03 -5.68 33.14
N ALA A 96 -4.50 -6.82 32.64
CA ALA A 96 -3.74 -7.62 31.64
C ALA A 96 -3.72 -6.96 30.27
N THR A 97 -2.57 -6.99 29.62
CA THR A 97 -2.44 -6.59 28.21
C THR A 97 -2.98 -7.70 27.31
N VAL A 98 -3.89 -7.36 26.41
CA VAL A 98 -4.36 -8.26 25.34
C VAL A 98 -3.44 -8.14 24.13
N THR A 99 -2.75 -9.23 23.83
CA THR A 99 -1.75 -9.29 22.76
C THR A 99 -2.33 -9.71 21.41
N CYS A 100 -3.33 -10.59 21.43
CA CYS A 100 -4.03 -11.11 20.26
C CYS A 100 -5.44 -11.59 20.63
N ILE A 101 -6.35 -11.57 19.69
CA ILE A 101 -7.75 -11.99 19.82
C ILE A 101 -8.06 -12.97 18.69
N ALA A 102 -8.64 -14.12 19.02
CA ALA A 102 -9.13 -15.10 18.05
C ALA A 102 -10.62 -15.39 18.31
N PRO A 103 -11.52 -15.02 17.39
CA PRO A 103 -12.92 -15.41 17.46
C PRO A 103 -13.03 -16.94 17.38
N MET A 104 -13.69 -17.57 18.37
CA MET A 104 -13.95 -19.01 18.36
C MET A 104 -15.21 -19.34 17.55
N ASN A 105 -16.25 -18.58 17.80
CA ASN A 105 -17.53 -18.60 17.11
C ASN A 105 -18.27 -17.28 17.37
N LYS A 106 -19.59 -17.22 17.08
CA LYS A 106 -20.42 -16.03 17.30
C LYS A 106 -20.58 -15.65 18.79
N ASP A 107 -20.35 -16.58 19.72
CA ASP A 107 -20.64 -16.43 21.14
C ASP A 107 -19.38 -16.28 22.01
N TYR A 108 -18.18 -16.71 21.51
CA TYR A 108 -16.96 -16.75 22.30
C TYR A 108 -15.75 -16.19 21.59
N LEU A 109 -14.91 -15.47 22.34
CA LEU A 109 -13.57 -15.05 21.92
C LEU A 109 -12.50 -15.74 22.79
N MET A 110 -11.41 -16.16 22.16
CA MET A 110 -10.18 -16.53 22.83
C MET A 110 -9.26 -15.32 22.86
N LEU A 111 -8.82 -14.90 24.04
CA LEU A 111 -7.97 -13.74 24.27
C LEU A 111 -6.57 -14.22 24.67
N GLY A 112 -5.56 -13.88 23.93
CA GLY A 112 -4.17 -14.03 24.33
C GLY A 112 -3.75 -12.83 25.16
N THR A 113 -3.29 -13.07 26.37
CA THR A 113 -2.87 -12.01 27.29
C THR A 113 -1.48 -12.27 27.85
N THR A 114 -0.90 -11.26 28.49
CA THR A 114 0.35 -11.42 29.25
C THR A 114 0.22 -12.35 30.44
N SER A 115 -1.00 -12.57 30.92
CA SER A 115 -1.33 -13.45 32.05
C SER A 115 -1.67 -14.89 31.65
N GLY A 116 -2.00 -15.11 30.38
CA GLY A 116 -2.42 -16.40 29.85
C GLY A 116 -3.49 -16.29 28.78
N VAL A 117 -4.13 -17.41 28.44
CA VAL A 117 -5.29 -17.43 27.55
C VAL A 117 -6.56 -17.30 28.38
N LEU A 118 -7.43 -16.38 27.95
CA LEU A 118 -8.74 -16.17 28.57
C LEU A 118 -9.86 -16.47 27.57
N LEU A 119 -10.99 -16.93 28.05
CA LEU A 119 -12.21 -17.11 27.27
C LEU A 119 -13.20 -15.99 27.62
N PHE A 120 -13.75 -15.32 26.61
CA PHE A 120 -14.77 -14.29 26.80
C PHE A 120 -16.11 -14.75 26.19
N ASP A 121 -17.16 -14.75 27.02
CA ASP A 121 -18.54 -15.00 26.60
C ASP A 121 -19.17 -13.67 26.17
N ILE A 122 -19.41 -13.54 24.87
CA ILE A 122 -19.88 -12.29 24.25
C ILE A 122 -21.31 -11.97 24.69
N GLY A 123 -22.17 -12.99 24.76
CA GLY A 123 -23.58 -12.82 25.12
C GLY A 123 -23.78 -12.43 26.57
N LYS A 124 -22.90 -12.87 27.48
CA LYS A 124 -22.93 -12.53 28.92
C LYS A 124 -21.95 -11.42 29.28
N GLU A 125 -21.18 -10.93 28.31
CA GLU A 125 -20.17 -9.88 28.51
C GLU A 125 -19.20 -10.14 29.64
N ARG A 126 -18.78 -11.41 29.82
CA ARG A 126 -17.90 -11.79 30.93
C ARG A 126 -16.77 -12.73 30.53
N ILE A 127 -15.65 -12.63 31.24
CA ILE A 127 -14.52 -13.54 31.13
C ILE A 127 -14.79 -14.80 31.93
N LEU A 128 -14.57 -15.96 31.30
CA LEU A 128 -14.73 -17.29 31.88
C LEU A 128 -13.33 -17.88 32.15
N ASN A 129 -12.89 -17.86 33.42
CA ASN A 129 -11.54 -18.29 33.79
C ASN A 129 -11.38 -19.80 33.92
N ASP A 130 -12.46 -20.53 34.31
CA ASP A 130 -12.38 -21.93 34.75
C ASP A 130 -12.82 -22.95 33.70
N THR A 131 -13.10 -22.51 32.45
CA THR A 131 -13.68 -23.35 31.43
C THR A 131 -12.67 -23.86 30.37
N LEU A 132 -11.48 -23.28 30.34
CA LEU A 132 -10.44 -23.70 29.38
C LEU A 132 -9.67 -24.92 29.91
N PRO A 133 -9.37 -25.91 29.02
CA PRO A 133 -8.62 -27.09 29.41
C PRO A 133 -7.19 -26.74 29.84
N HIS A 134 -6.71 -27.43 30.89
CA HIS A 134 -5.29 -27.39 31.25
C HIS A 134 -4.45 -28.06 30.16
N PRO A 135 -3.33 -27.49 29.66
CA PRO A 135 -2.62 -26.28 30.14
C PRO A 135 -2.92 -24.98 29.35
N LEU A 136 -4.01 -24.89 28.58
CA LEU A 136 -4.27 -23.78 27.66
C LEU A 136 -4.24 -22.41 28.39
N HIS A 137 -4.84 -22.31 29.58
CA HIS A 137 -4.88 -21.07 30.36
C HIS A 137 -3.49 -20.57 30.82
N LEU A 138 -2.48 -21.45 30.85
CA LEU A 138 -1.09 -21.11 31.20
C LEU A 138 -0.26 -20.59 30.04
N LEU A 139 -0.72 -20.82 28.82
CA LEU A 139 -0.03 -20.33 27.63
C LEU A 139 -0.09 -18.81 27.56
N ARG A 140 1.03 -18.18 27.26
CA ARG A 140 1.13 -16.73 27.03
C ARG A 140 1.29 -16.46 25.53
N PRO A 141 0.20 -16.40 24.76
CA PRO A 141 0.26 -16.26 23.33
C PRO A 141 0.77 -14.88 22.94
N THR A 142 1.57 -14.88 21.90
CA THR A 142 2.01 -13.67 21.22
C THR A 142 1.40 -13.53 19.84
N ALA A 143 0.87 -14.63 19.30
CA ALA A 143 0.10 -14.70 18.07
C ALA A 143 -0.97 -15.78 18.16
N MET A 144 -2.15 -15.51 17.63
CA MET A 144 -3.22 -16.49 17.43
C MET A 144 -3.87 -16.26 16.08
N VAL A 145 -4.17 -17.33 15.38
CA VAL A 145 -4.92 -17.29 14.13
C VAL A 145 -5.92 -18.42 14.09
N ARG A 146 -7.17 -18.09 13.75
CA ARG A 146 -8.21 -19.10 13.48
C ARG A 146 -8.18 -19.48 12.01
N GLN A 147 -8.24 -20.77 11.74
CA GLN A 147 -8.48 -21.32 10.42
C GLN A 147 -9.48 -22.48 10.53
N SER A 148 -10.66 -22.29 9.96
CA SER A 148 -11.78 -23.23 10.06
C SER A 148 -12.13 -23.56 11.52
N ASP A 149 -12.02 -24.82 11.91
CA ASP A 149 -12.28 -25.38 13.23
C ASP A 149 -11.06 -25.42 14.17
N LYS A 150 -9.98 -24.75 13.80
CA LYS A 150 -8.72 -24.75 14.55
C LYS A 150 -8.24 -23.34 14.89
N ILE A 151 -7.66 -23.19 16.08
CA ILE A 151 -6.92 -21.98 16.47
C ILE A 151 -5.46 -22.40 16.68
N TYR A 152 -4.57 -21.78 15.91
CA TYR A 152 -3.13 -21.94 16.06
C TYR A 152 -2.63 -20.88 17.04
N ILE A 153 -1.86 -21.31 18.02
CA ILE A 153 -1.44 -20.50 19.18
C ILE A 153 0.07 -20.50 19.24
N GLY A 154 0.68 -19.37 18.90
CA GLY A 154 2.13 -19.17 18.96
C GLY A 154 2.55 -18.64 20.33
N VAL A 155 3.46 -19.37 20.97
CA VAL A 155 4.09 -19.02 22.23
C VAL A 155 5.62 -19.09 22.12
N GLU A 156 6.35 -18.61 23.13
CA GLU A 156 7.82 -18.53 23.09
C GLU A 156 8.54 -19.85 22.76
N LYS A 157 7.96 -20.99 23.17
CA LYS A 157 8.62 -22.31 23.01
C LYS A 157 7.98 -23.23 21.99
N GLY A 158 6.96 -22.77 21.25
CA GLY A 158 6.31 -23.63 20.28
C GLY A 158 5.03 -23.12 19.71
N LEU A 159 4.50 -23.91 18.79
CA LEU A 159 3.19 -23.71 18.20
C LEU A 159 2.24 -24.79 18.71
N TYR A 160 1.09 -24.36 19.22
CA TYR A 160 0.00 -25.21 19.62
C TYR A 160 -1.17 -25.08 18.66
N VAL A 161 -1.99 -26.09 18.60
CA VAL A 161 -3.28 -26.08 17.90
C VAL A 161 -4.38 -26.47 18.87
N TYR A 162 -5.41 -25.64 18.93
CA TYR A 162 -6.64 -25.90 19.67
C TYR A 162 -7.76 -26.23 18.69
N SER A 163 -8.38 -27.40 18.85
CA SER A 163 -9.50 -27.83 18.02
C SER A 163 -10.81 -27.33 18.62
N LEU A 164 -11.58 -26.55 17.85
CA LEU A 164 -12.89 -26.07 18.25
C LEU A 164 -13.96 -27.18 18.27
N ALA A 165 -13.75 -28.24 17.48
CA ALA A 165 -14.70 -29.32 17.34
C ALA A 165 -14.77 -30.21 18.59
N ASN A 166 -13.62 -30.49 19.23
CA ASN A 166 -13.52 -31.42 20.36
C ASN A 166 -12.89 -30.82 21.62
N GLY A 167 -12.49 -29.54 21.58
CA GLY A 167 -11.90 -28.85 22.73
C GLY A 167 -10.49 -29.32 23.11
N THR A 168 -9.78 -30.02 22.23
CA THR A 168 -8.45 -30.56 22.53
C THR A 168 -7.35 -29.57 22.16
N LEU A 169 -6.30 -29.54 23.00
CA LEU A 169 -5.06 -28.80 22.76
C LEU A 169 -3.92 -29.77 22.46
N GLU A 170 -3.25 -29.55 21.34
CA GLU A 170 -2.08 -30.33 20.94
C GLU A 170 -0.89 -29.38 20.70
N LYS A 171 0.31 -29.79 21.09
CA LYS A 171 1.54 -29.12 20.69
C LYS A 171 1.96 -29.62 19.32
N LEU A 172 1.95 -28.73 18.33
CA LEU A 172 2.20 -29.08 16.93
C LEU A 172 3.68 -29.01 16.57
N VAL A 173 4.38 -27.99 17.10
CA VAL A 173 5.80 -27.75 16.81
C VAL A 173 6.53 -27.33 18.08
N ASP A 174 7.66 -27.97 18.36
CA ASP A 174 8.66 -27.49 19.30
C ASP A 174 9.63 -26.55 18.58
N MET A 175 9.76 -25.32 19.04
CA MET A 175 10.74 -24.39 18.47
C MET A 175 12.15 -24.82 18.94
N PRO A 176 13.13 -24.93 17.99
CA PRO A 176 14.50 -25.34 18.31
C PRO A 176 15.19 -24.44 19.32
N LYS A 177 14.82 -23.15 19.34
CA LYS A 177 15.22 -22.17 20.33
C LYS A 177 14.01 -21.45 20.88
N ALA A 178 14.04 -21.10 22.17
CA ALA A 178 13.03 -20.22 22.75
C ALA A 178 13.05 -18.87 22.04
N THR A 179 12.01 -18.60 21.27
CA THR A 179 11.87 -17.36 20.49
C THR A 179 10.42 -16.93 20.44
N ARG A 180 10.19 -15.65 20.50
CA ARG A 180 8.85 -15.09 20.40
C ARG A 180 8.29 -15.29 19.00
N ILE A 181 7.07 -15.84 18.89
CA ILE A 181 6.33 -15.96 17.64
C ILE A 181 5.48 -14.71 17.46
N HIS A 182 5.75 -13.93 16.43
CA HIS A 182 5.03 -12.68 16.16
C HIS A 182 3.78 -12.86 15.32
N SER A 183 3.81 -13.83 14.41
CA SER A 183 2.69 -14.13 13.51
C SER A 183 2.70 -15.59 13.10
N VAL A 184 1.53 -16.14 12.91
CA VAL A 184 1.32 -17.47 12.33
C VAL A 184 0.36 -17.32 11.16
N PHE A 185 0.67 -17.97 10.04
CA PHE A 185 -0.19 -17.96 8.88
C PHE A 185 -0.31 -19.37 8.29
N CYS A 186 -1.54 -19.83 8.07
CA CYS A 186 -1.82 -21.13 7.49
C CYS A 186 -2.15 -20.98 6.00
N GLN A 187 -1.29 -21.50 5.15
CA GLN A 187 -1.44 -21.46 3.69
C GLN A 187 -1.91 -22.82 3.16
N MET A 188 -2.98 -22.82 2.36
CA MET A 188 -3.52 -24.02 1.69
C MET A 188 -3.75 -25.23 2.62
N PHE A 189 -4.09 -25.02 3.89
CA PHE A 189 -4.32 -26.05 4.92
C PHE A 189 -3.16 -27.01 5.21
N THR A 190 -2.05 -26.93 4.48
CA THR A 190 -0.91 -27.85 4.61
C THR A 190 0.37 -27.20 5.07
N ARG A 191 0.54 -25.91 4.83
CA ARG A 191 1.74 -25.16 5.21
C ARG A 191 1.43 -24.15 6.30
N ILE A 192 2.14 -24.22 7.40
CA ILE A 192 2.03 -23.27 8.49
C ILE A 192 3.33 -22.49 8.56
N TRP A 193 3.20 -21.18 8.32
CA TRP A 193 4.30 -20.23 8.39
C TRP A 193 4.35 -19.61 9.76
N ILE A 194 5.55 -19.57 10.37
CA ILE A 194 5.78 -19.11 11.75
C ILE A 194 6.84 -18.00 11.73
N ALA A 195 6.41 -16.78 11.99
CA ALA A 195 7.27 -15.60 12.04
C ALA A 195 7.89 -15.45 13.42
N THR A 196 9.22 -15.36 13.52
CA THR A 196 9.94 -15.36 14.80
C THR A 196 10.79 -14.14 15.05
N GLU A 197 11.07 -13.86 16.31
CA GLU A 197 11.97 -12.79 16.77
C GLU A 197 13.42 -13.28 16.78
N GLY A 198 14.14 -13.04 15.67
CA GLY A 198 15.58 -13.31 15.56
C GLY A 198 15.97 -14.69 15.00
N GLU A 199 15.05 -15.65 14.87
CA GLU A 199 15.33 -16.97 14.31
C GLU A 199 14.82 -17.15 12.87
N GLY A 200 14.34 -16.09 12.21
CA GLY A 200 13.86 -16.12 10.83
C GLY A 200 12.42 -16.59 10.71
N LEU A 201 12.11 -17.19 9.58
CA LEU A 201 10.80 -17.71 9.21
C LEU A 201 10.83 -19.21 9.15
N TYR A 202 9.94 -19.87 9.88
CA TYR A 202 9.77 -21.31 9.77
C TYR A 202 8.54 -21.65 8.93
N MET A 203 8.64 -22.75 8.17
CA MET A 203 7.53 -23.38 7.46
C MET A 203 7.38 -24.80 7.96
N TYR A 204 6.22 -25.09 8.53
CA TYR A 204 5.85 -26.45 8.95
C TYR A 204 4.87 -27.06 7.94
N ASP A 205 5.23 -28.18 7.37
CA ASP A 205 4.33 -28.95 6.50
C ASP A 205 3.54 -29.95 7.34
N THR A 206 2.22 -29.83 7.35
CA THR A 206 1.34 -30.66 8.19
C THR A 206 1.25 -32.12 7.71
N LYS A 207 1.62 -32.42 6.44
CA LYS A 207 1.59 -33.76 5.88
C LYS A 207 2.89 -34.53 6.14
N SER A 208 4.04 -33.93 5.77
CA SER A 208 5.35 -34.52 5.99
C SER A 208 5.83 -34.38 7.43
N LYS A 209 5.25 -33.46 8.19
CA LYS A 209 5.68 -33.04 9.55
C LYS A 209 7.10 -32.43 9.58
N GLU A 210 7.59 -31.97 8.44
CA GLU A 210 8.88 -31.33 8.32
C GLU A 210 8.82 -29.86 8.71
N LEU A 211 9.86 -29.42 9.41
CA LEU A 211 10.05 -28.02 9.79
C LEU A 211 11.25 -27.45 9.03
N LYS A 212 11.00 -26.55 8.10
CA LYS A 212 12.03 -25.83 7.33
C LYS A 212 12.24 -24.45 7.89
N ASN A 213 13.49 -23.97 7.96
CA ASN A 213 13.83 -22.62 8.42
C ASN A 213 14.44 -21.80 7.28
N TYR A 214 13.95 -20.59 7.11
CA TYR A 214 14.48 -19.57 6.21
C TYR A 214 15.08 -18.43 7.03
N ARG A 215 16.33 -18.09 6.73
CA ARG A 215 17.08 -17.07 7.48
C ARG A 215 17.58 -15.96 6.56
N HIS A 216 18.04 -14.88 7.19
CA HIS A 216 18.82 -13.84 6.52
C HIS A 216 20.14 -14.44 6.05
N GLU A 217 20.40 -14.34 4.75
CA GLU A 217 21.64 -14.75 4.11
C GLU A 217 22.29 -13.54 3.45
N ASP A 218 23.62 -13.53 3.37
CA ASP A 218 24.37 -12.59 2.59
C ASP A 218 24.17 -12.88 1.09
N GLY A 219 23.19 -12.20 0.48
CA GLY A 219 22.83 -12.39 -0.93
C GLY A 219 21.37 -12.04 -1.23
N TYR A 220 20.94 -12.29 -2.50
CA TYR A 220 19.63 -11.86 -3.01
C TYR A 220 18.51 -12.88 -2.84
N SER A 221 18.76 -14.07 -2.27
CA SER A 221 17.80 -15.18 -2.23
C SER A 221 17.15 -15.44 -0.87
N GLY A 222 17.75 -14.97 0.21
CA GLY A 222 17.25 -15.16 1.58
C GLY A 222 16.35 -14.03 2.08
N LEU A 223 15.97 -14.12 3.37
CA LEU A 223 15.27 -13.04 4.05
C LEU A 223 16.18 -11.81 4.22
N ASN A 224 15.61 -10.62 4.21
CA ASN A 224 16.37 -9.39 4.50
C ASN A 224 16.58 -9.12 6.00
N SER A 225 15.96 -9.93 6.89
CA SER A 225 16.21 -9.93 8.34
C SER A 225 15.65 -11.19 9.01
N ASN A 226 16.31 -11.66 10.08
CA ASN A 226 15.81 -12.76 10.92
C ASN A 226 14.70 -12.33 11.91
N TYR A 227 14.44 -11.03 12.05
CA TYR A 227 13.34 -10.50 12.84
C TYR A 227 12.09 -10.42 11.96
N VAL A 228 11.30 -11.51 11.91
CA VAL A 228 10.08 -11.60 11.12
C VAL A 228 8.88 -11.24 12.00
N ARG A 229 8.01 -10.34 11.52
CA ARG A 229 6.93 -9.75 12.34
C ARG A 229 5.52 -10.01 11.86
N SER A 230 5.31 -10.08 10.56
CA SER A 230 3.98 -10.21 9.98
C SER A 230 3.98 -11.06 8.73
N LEU A 231 2.88 -11.74 8.50
CA LEU A 231 2.65 -12.64 7.39
C LEU A 231 1.27 -12.38 6.79
N ALA A 232 1.18 -12.31 5.49
CA ALA A 232 -0.08 -12.30 4.73
C ALA A 232 0.13 -12.93 3.36
N VAL A 233 -0.94 -13.22 2.64
CA VAL A 233 -0.88 -13.62 1.23
C VAL A 233 -1.61 -12.59 0.39
N ASP A 234 -1.20 -12.44 -0.88
CA ASP A 234 -1.93 -11.66 -1.87
C ASP A 234 -2.94 -12.51 -2.65
N GLN A 235 -3.65 -11.90 -3.60
CA GLN A 235 -4.64 -12.59 -4.44
C GLN A 235 -4.04 -13.72 -5.29
N GLU A 236 -2.74 -13.66 -5.59
CA GLU A 236 -2.00 -14.70 -6.32
C GLU A 236 -1.46 -15.79 -5.37
N ASN A 237 -1.87 -15.74 -4.08
CA ASN A 237 -1.42 -16.65 -3.03
C ASN A 237 0.10 -16.65 -2.80
N ARG A 238 0.79 -15.53 -3.13
CA ARG A 238 2.19 -15.32 -2.78
C ARG A 238 2.29 -14.87 -1.32
N LEU A 239 3.19 -15.48 -0.56
CA LEU A 239 3.42 -15.11 0.84
C LEU A 239 4.24 -13.81 0.91
N TRP A 240 3.71 -12.84 1.63
CA TRP A 240 4.35 -11.59 1.98
C TRP A 240 4.84 -11.66 3.43
N VAL A 241 6.10 -11.34 3.62
CA VAL A 241 6.82 -11.50 4.90
C VAL A 241 7.39 -10.17 5.33
N GLY A 242 6.77 -9.57 6.33
CA GLY A 242 7.22 -8.31 6.93
C GLY A 242 8.32 -8.56 7.95
N THR A 243 9.45 -7.90 7.78
CA THR A 243 10.60 -8.03 8.66
C THR A 243 11.09 -6.68 9.17
N TYR A 244 12.08 -6.68 10.06
CA TYR A 244 12.78 -5.48 10.49
C TYR A 244 13.60 -4.82 9.37
N GLY A 245 14.05 -5.62 8.38
CA GLY A 245 14.90 -5.16 7.27
C GLY A 245 14.16 -4.87 5.96
N GLY A 246 12.83 -4.97 5.92
CA GLY A 246 12.01 -4.75 4.73
C GLY A 246 10.90 -5.76 4.56
N LEU A 247 10.30 -5.74 3.38
CA LEU A 247 9.33 -6.72 2.93
C LEU A 247 10.04 -7.79 2.09
N ASN A 248 9.62 -9.05 2.24
CA ASN A 248 10.03 -10.15 1.39
C ASN A 248 8.79 -10.81 0.78
N ILE A 249 8.84 -11.18 -0.50
CA ILE A 249 7.77 -11.90 -1.19
C ILE A 249 8.30 -13.26 -1.61
N TYR A 250 7.67 -14.32 -1.14
CA TYR A 250 8.13 -15.70 -1.40
C TYR A 250 7.74 -16.17 -2.80
N GLU A 251 8.74 -16.52 -3.61
CA GLU A 251 8.58 -17.18 -4.91
C GLU A 251 8.66 -18.71 -4.75
N GLY A 252 7.52 -19.34 -4.47
CA GLY A 252 7.45 -20.76 -4.16
C GLY A 252 8.04 -21.72 -5.23
N GLY A 253 7.94 -21.34 -6.52
CA GLY A 253 8.51 -22.12 -7.62
C GLY A 253 10.05 -22.13 -7.67
N LYS A 254 10.69 -21.15 -7.04
CA LYS A 254 12.16 -21.00 -6.98
C LYS A 254 12.71 -21.14 -5.57
N ASP A 255 11.83 -21.32 -4.58
CA ASP A 255 12.15 -21.42 -3.16
C ASP A 255 13.05 -20.27 -2.65
N ARG A 256 12.74 -19.04 -3.06
CA ARG A 256 13.50 -17.84 -2.72
C ARG A 256 12.58 -16.65 -2.38
N PHE A 257 13.16 -15.61 -1.82
CA PHE A 257 12.46 -14.37 -1.49
C PHE A 257 12.92 -13.21 -2.39
N LEU A 258 11.94 -12.45 -2.89
CA LEU A 258 12.17 -11.13 -3.47
C LEU A 258 12.19 -10.11 -2.33
N SER A 259 13.23 -9.31 -2.25
CA SER A 259 13.41 -8.29 -1.21
C SER A 259 12.92 -6.92 -1.71
N VAL A 260 12.04 -6.28 -0.95
CA VAL A 260 11.60 -4.89 -1.17
C VAL A 260 12.01 -4.06 0.04
N ARG A 261 12.73 -2.96 -0.21
CA ARG A 261 13.29 -2.09 0.84
C ARG A 261 12.97 -0.61 0.57
N ASN A 262 13.11 0.20 1.59
CA ASN A 262 13.12 1.65 1.44
C ASN A 262 14.31 2.10 0.57
N SER A 263 14.06 3.03 -0.32
CA SER A 263 15.08 3.66 -1.17
C SER A 263 14.77 5.15 -1.32
N ALA A 264 15.76 5.98 -1.02
CA ALA A 264 15.63 7.43 -1.19
C ALA A 264 15.55 7.87 -2.66
N ILE A 265 15.96 7.00 -3.59
CA ILE A 265 16.03 7.31 -5.03
C ILE A 265 14.85 6.71 -5.79
N GLN A 266 14.31 5.59 -5.32
CA GLN A 266 13.24 4.86 -6.01
C GLN A 266 11.87 5.31 -5.51
N GLU A 267 11.11 6.01 -6.36
CA GLU A 267 9.69 6.30 -6.08
C GLU A 267 8.90 5.00 -5.92
N GLY A 268 7.91 5.02 -5.01
CA GLY A 268 7.10 3.84 -4.71
C GLY A 268 7.80 2.78 -3.89
N SER A 269 9.00 3.05 -3.38
CA SER A 269 9.66 2.18 -2.38
C SER A 269 8.96 2.28 -1.02
N LEU A 270 9.27 1.35 -0.11
CA LEU A 270 8.71 1.40 1.25
C LEU A 270 9.06 2.72 1.94
N SER A 271 8.11 3.28 2.69
CA SER A 271 8.33 4.48 3.53
C SER A 271 9.40 4.23 4.60
N GLN A 272 9.51 2.97 5.07
CA GLN A 272 10.49 2.54 6.07
C GLN A 272 10.66 1.01 6.05
N ASN A 273 11.86 0.50 6.35
CA ASN A 273 12.14 -0.94 6.25
C ASN A 273 11.46 -1.81 7.32
N SER A 274 11.20 -1.29 8.53
CA SER A 274 10.62 -2.11 9.59
C SER A 274 9.13 -2.34 9.38
N VAL A 275 8.77 -3.34 8.58
CA VAL A 275 7.38 -3.75 8.32
C VAL A 275 6.88 -4.56 9.50
N ARG A 276 5.83 -4.04 10.18
CA ARG A 276 5.30 -4.59 11.42
C ARG A 276 4.00 -5.35 11.26
N SER A 277 3.13 -4.90 10.37
CA SER A 277 1.85 -5.52 10.05
C SER A 277 1.61 -5.53 8.56
N ILE A 278 0.97 -6.59 8.05
CA ILE A 278 0.57 -6.73 6.65
C ILE A 278 -0.87 -7.23 6.65
N PHE A 279 -1.68 -6.66 5.79
CA PHE A 279 -3.08 -7.06 5.61
C PHE A 279 -3.49 -6.92 4.15
N MET A 280 -4.22 -7.90 3.64
CA MET A 280 -4.87 -7.83 2.33
C MET A 280 -6.33 -7.43 2.52
N ASP A 281 -6.75 -6.34 1.89
CA ASP A 281 -8.13 -5.90 1.92
C ASP A 281 -9.03 -6.72 0.99
N SER A 282 -10.33 -6.51 1.07
CA SER A 282 -11.34 -7.23 0.27
C SER A 282 -11.26 -6.96 -1.23
N GLN A 283 -10.55 -5.90 -1.65
CA GLN A 283 -10.32 -5.54 -3.05
C GLN A 283 -9.00 -6.10 -3.59
N GLY A 284 -8.17 -6.71 -2.73
CA GLY A 284 -6.86 -7.27 -3.05
C GLY A 284 -5.70 -6.31 -2.90
N GLY A 285 -5.94 -5.16 -2.31
CA GLY A 285 -4.90 -4.22 -1.93
C GLY A 285 -4.11 -4.71 -0.71
N MET A 286 -2.80 -4.53 -0.74
CA MET A 286 -1.90 -4.91 0.34
C MET A 286 -1.56 -3.68 1.17
N TRP A 287 -1.93 -3.71 2.45
CA TRP A 287 -1.62 -2.67 3.43
C TRP A 287 -0.45 -3.10 4.30
N LEU A 288 0.56 -2.26 4.39
CA LEU A 288 1.76 -2.51 5.17
C LEU A 288 1.92 -1.41 6.22
N GLY A 289 1.78 -1.79 7.46
CA GLY A 289 2.07 -0.92 8.60
C GLY A 289 3.54 -1.03 8.99
N THR A 290 4.20 0.11 9.15
CA THR A 290 5.61 0.18 9.54
C THR A 290 5.78 0.61 11.00
N TYR A 291 7.01 0.58 11.50
CA TYR A 291 7.29 1.00 12.88
C TYR A 291 7.37 2.53 13.03
N TRP A 292 7.93 3.26 12.02
CA TRP A 292 8.08 4.70 12.05
C TRP A 292 7.62 5.42 10.78
N GLY A 293 7.28 4.70 9.72
CA GLY A 293 6.95 5.26 8.41
C GLY A 293 5.46 5.28 8.08
N GLY A 294 4.57 5.00 9.05
CA GLY A 294 3.13 4.96 8.82
C GLY A 294 2.69 3.78 7.95
N LEU A 295 1.79 4.05 7.02
CA LEU A 295 1.17 3.06 6.13
C LEU A 295 1.76 3.13 4.72
N ASN A 296 1.90 1.97 4.10
CA ASN A 296 2.14 1.81 2.67
C ASN A 296 0.98 1.01 2.09
N TYR A 297 0.57 1.36 0.91
CA TYR A 297 -0.47 0.66 0.16
C TYR A 297 0.06 0.21 -1.20
N TYR A 298 -0.20 -1.03 -1.55
CA TYR A 298 0.11 -1.59 -2.86
C TYR A 298 -1.13 -2.27 -3.42
N HIS A 299 -1.46 -1.95 -4.67
CA HIS A 299 -2.50 -2.67 -5.40
C HIS A 299 -2.01 -2.93 -6.84
N PRO A 300 -2.20 -4.14 -7.40
CA PRO A 300 -1.75 -4.46 -8.76
C PRO A 300 -2.29 -3.50 -9.83
N LEU A 301 -3.45 -2.92 -9.60
CA LEU A 301 -4.08 -1.97 -10.51
C LEU A 301 -3.54 -0.53 -10.41
N CYS A 302 -2.85 -0.16 -9.33
CA CYS A 302 -2.28 1.18 -9.17
C CYS A 302 -1.15 1.47 -10.17
N ASN A 303 -0.51 0.43 -10.73
CA ASN A 303 0.56 0.58 -11.71
C ASN A 303 0.07 0.65 -13.17
N ARG A 304 -1.24 0.78 -13.42
CA ARG A 304 -1.78 0.89 -14.79
C ARG A 304 -1.51 2.24 -15.43
N PHE A 305 -1.21 3.27 -14.65
CA PHE A 305 -0.89 4.60 -15.13
C PHE A 305 0.56 4.93 -14.79
N GLN A 306 1.37 5.21 -15.82
CA GLN A 306 2.69 5.78 -15.62
C GLN A 306 2.55 7.30 -15.48
N HIS A 307 2.95 7.84 -14.34
CA HIS A 307 3.00 9.28 -14.14
C HIS A 307 4.28 9.84 -14.76
N ILE A 308 4.15 10.62 -15.82
CA ILE A 308 5.25 11.34 -16.49
C ILE A 308 5.24 12.77 -15.97
N LYS A 309 6.31 13.19 -15.33
CA LYS A 309 6.47 14.56 -14.79
C LYS A 309 7.84 15.14 -15.13
N HIS A 310 7.93 16.47 -15.08
CA HIS A 310 9.20 17.16 -15.17
C HIS A 310 10.04 16.88 -13.92
N VAL A 311 11.29 16.44 -14.12
CA VAL A 311 12.28 16.22 -13.06
C VAL A 311 13.50 17.09 -13.37
N PRO A 312 13.85 18.07 -12.53
CA PRO A 312 15.03 18.91 -12.73
C PRO A 312 16.29 18.08 -12.88
N PHE A 313 17.13 18.46 -13.84
CA PHE A 313 18.43 17.82 -14.15
C PHE A 313 18.36 16.35 -14.62
N ALA A 314 17.18 15.82 -14.91
CA ALA A 314 16.97 14.50 -15.50
C ALA A 314 16.41 14.59 -16.92
N ASN A 315 16.59 13.53 -17.71
CA ASN A 315 15.92 13.40 -19.02
C ASN A 315 14.44 13.07 -18.80
N SER A 316 13.60 14.10 -18.72
CA SER A 316 12.16 14.02 -18.43
C SER A 316 11.40 15.01 -19.29
N ILE A 317 10.06 15.02 -19.26
CA ILE A 317 9.28 16.04 -19.95
C ILE A 317 9.70 17.46 -19.51
N SER A 318 9.70 18.42 -20.43
CA SER A 318 10.22 19.78 -20.21
C SER A 318 9.36 20.65 -19.28
N ASP A 319 8.06 20.35 -19.19
CA ASP A 319 7.08 21.06 -18.34
C ASP A 319 5.93 20.12 -17.94
N ASN A 320 5.32 20.35 -16.78
CA ASN A 320 4.20 19.54 -16.27
C ASN A 320 2.85 19.89 -16.92
N VAL A 321 2.73 21.05 -17.54
CA VAL A 321 1.50 21.47 -18.21
C VAL A 321 1.51 21.00 -19.66
N VAL A 322 0.94 19.83 -19.90
CA VAL A 322 0.82 19.23 -21.24
C VAL A 322 -0.45 19.74 -21.91
N SER A 323 -0.33 20.26 -23.13
CA SER A 323 -1.43 20.79 -23.93
C SER A 323 -1.92 19.85 -25.01
N CYS A 324 -1.02 19.09 -25.64
CA CYS A 324 -1.37 18.11 -26.67
C CYS A 324 -0.35 16.96 -26.74
N ILE A 325 -0.82 15.80 -27.20
CA ILE A 325 0.02 14.61 -27.42
C ILE A 325 -0.40 13.98 -28.74
N VAL A 326 0.58 13.64 -29.59
CA VAL A 326 0.38 12.95 -30.87
C VAL A 326 1.38 11.81 -30.97
N GLU A 327 0.90 10.62 -31.31
CA GLU A 327 1.74 9.45 -31.59
C GLU A 327 2.12 9.40 -33.07
N ASP A 328 3.39 9.13 -33.38
CA ASP A 328 3.85 8.89 -34.75
C ASP A 328 3.74 7.40 -35.13
N ASN A 329 3.96 7.08 -36.43
CA ASN A 329 3.87 5.70 -36.92
C ASN A 329 4.88 4.75 -36.25
N ALA A 330 5.99 5.27 -35.70
CA ALA A 330 7.00 4.51 -34.98
C ALA A 330 6.67 4.33 -33.50
N LYS A 331 5.46 4.76 -33.06
CA LYS A 331 5.00 4.71 -31.67
C LYS A 331 5.76 5.64 -30.71
N ASN A 332 6.42 6.67 -31.23
CA ASN A 332 6.98 7.74 -30.43
C ASN A 332 5.94 8.82 -30.16
N LEU A 333 6.13 9.61 -29.12
CA LEU A 333 5.19 10.67 -28.76
C LEU A 333 5.78 12.06 -29.01
N TRP A 334 4.99 12.90 -29.67
CA TRP A 334 5.23 14.32 -29.80
C TRP A 334 4.32 15.05 -28.81
N ILE A 335 4.92 15.73 -27.83
CA ILE A 335 4.22 16.29 -26.66
C ILE A 335 4.43 17.78 -26.63
N GLY A 336 3.35 18.54 -26.83
CA GLY A 336 3.34 19.98 -26.66
C GLY A 336 3.12 20.37 -25.21
N THR A 337 3.91 21.31 -24.71
CA THR A 337 3.79 21.81 -23.33
C THR A 337 3.55 23.32 -23.32
N ASN A 338 3.03 23.82 -22.19
CA ASN A 338 2.74 25.23 -21.97
C ASN A 338 3.90 25.85 -21.16
N GLY A 339 4.94 26.30 -21.88
CA GLY A 339 6.14 26.90 -21.29
C GLY A 339 7.44 26.12 -21.53
N GLY A 340 7.39 24.81 -21.82
CA GLY A 340 8.54 23.96 -22.06
C GLY A 340 8.85 23.63 -23.51
N GLY A 341 8.03 24.13 -24.46
CA GLY A 341 8.17 23.84 -25.88
C GLY A 341 7.65 22.47 -26.31
N LEU A 342 8.23 21.92 -27.40
CA LEU A 342 7.87 20.63 -27.97
C LEU A 342 8.83 19.55 -27.51
N ASN A 343 8.30 18.45 -27.00
CA ASN A 343 9.05 17.27 -26.57
C ASN A 343 8.82 16.13 -27.56
N PHE A 344 9.87 15.43 -27.91
CA PHE A 344 9.81 14.15 -28.61
C PHE A 344 10.23 13.05 -27.62
N TYR A 345 9.36 12.11 -27.35
CA TYR A 345 9.63 10.94 -26.51
C TYR A 345 9.86 9.72 -27.41
N ASP A 346 11.06 9.19 -27.36
CA ASP A 346 11.44 7.95 -28.03
C ASP A 346 11.00 6.77 -27.16
N SER A 347 10.00 6.02 -27.63
CA SER A 347 9.40 4.89 -26.89
C SER A 347 10.35 3.71 -26.72
N ALA A 348 11.32 3.52 -27.63
CA ALA A 348 12.28 2.41 -27.57
C ALA A 348 13.39 2.68 -26.56
N SER A 349 13.98 3.88 -26.61
CA SER A 349 15.06 4.28 -25.69
C SER A 349 14.56 4.89 -24.38
N LYS A 350 13.26 5.24 -24.29
CA LYS A 350 12.62 5.95 -23.16
C LYS A 350 13.29 7.29 -22.85
N THR A 351 13.71 8.02 -23.87
CA THR A 351 14.42 9.29 -23.74
C THR A 351 13.65 10.44 -24.39
N TYR A 352 13.85 11.65 -23.86
CA TYR A 352 13.28 12.87 -24.39
C TYR A 352 14.31 13.67 -25.21
N LYS A 353 13.84 14.23 -26.32
CA LYS A 353 14.51 15.31 -27.07
C LYS A 353 13.62 16.54 -27.06
N TYR A 354 14.23 17.71 -27.02
CA TYR A 354 13.49 18.96 -26.84
C TYR A 354 13.67 19.86 -28.05
N TYR A 355 12.58 20.48 -28.48
CA TYR A 355 12.52 21.42 -29.57
C TYR A 355 11.80 22.68 -29.11
N LEU A 356 12.09 23.82 -29.72
CA LEU A 356 11.40 25.08 -29.48
C LEU A 356 11.50 25.59 -28.02
N GLN A 357 12.59 25.26 -27.33
CA GLN A 357 12.82 25.73 -25.95
C GLN A 357 13.36 27.18 -25.89
N ASN A 358 13.97 27.67 -26.97
CA ASN A 358 14.53 29.02 -27.01
C ASN A 358 13.47 30.02 -27.43
N SER A 359 13.18 30.99 -26.58
CA SER A 359 12.52 32.22 -26.98
C SER A 359 13.57 33.10 -27.69
N ASP A 360 13.30 33.53 -28.87
CA ASP A 360 14.07 34.64 -29.46
C ASP A 360 13.66 35.93 -28.74
N LEU A 361 14.42 36.24 -27.66
CA LEU A 361 14.18 37.40 -26.81
C LEU A 361 14.21 38.73 -27.59
N SER A 362 14.71 38.74 -28.85
CA SER A 362 14.77 39.91 -29.71
C SER A 362 13.41 40.25 -30.34
N LYS A 363 12.41 39.33 -30.30
CA LYS A 363 11.14 39.47 -31.03
C LYS A 363 9.88 39.42 -30.20
N GLU A 364 9.96 39.34 -28.87
CA GLU A 364 8.79 39.21 -27.93
C GLU A 364 7.88 38.01 -28.22
N VAL A 365 8.32 37.01 -29.04
CA VAL A 365 7.50 35.89 -29.46
C VAL A 365 7.93 34.64 -28.73
N SER A 366 7.07 34.09 -27.89
CA SER A 366 7.30 32.81 -27.20
C SER A 366 6.80 31.66 -28.05
N PHE A 367 7.71 30.77 -28.47
CA PHE A 367 7.36 29.51 -29.12
C PHE A 367 7.22 28.34 -28.13
N LYS A 368 7.28 28.65 -26.83
CA LYS A 368 7.25 27.63 -25.76
C LYS A 368 5.85 27.13 -25.43
N ASP A 369 4.83 27.93 -25.75
CA ASP A 369 3.44 27.62 -25.44
C ASP A 369 2.79 26.90 -26.63
N ILE A 370 3.01 25.58 -26.69
CA ILE A 370 2.45 24.74 -27.73
C ILE A 370 0.98 24.45 -27.43
N LYS A 371 0.11 24.54 -28.43
CA LYS A 371 -1.32 24.22 -28.32
C LYS A 371 -1.76 23.09 -29.21
N ALA A 372 -1.11 22.93 -30.37
CA ALA A 372 -1.45 21.87 -31.32
C ALA A 372 -0.19 21.28 -31.95
N VAL A 373 -0.24 20.00 -32.23
CA VAL A 373 0.79 19.28 -33.00
C VAL A 373 0.10 18.38 -34.01
N TYR A 374 0.60 18.37 -35.24
CA TYR A 374 0.21 17.43 -36.29
C TYR A 374 1.46 16.82 -36.92
N VAL A 375 1.51 15.49 -37.03
CA VAL A 375 2.63 14.74 -37.61
C VAL A 375 2.29 14.37 -39.07
N ASP A 376 3.02 14.94 -40.01
CA ASP A 376 2.95 14.57 -41.44
C ASP A 376 4.04 13.54 -41.73
N GLU A 377 3.63 12.28 -41.74
CA GLU A 377 4.53 11.15 -41.98
C GLU A 377 5.05 11.08 -43.42
N LEU A 378 4.31 11.63 -44.38
CA LEU A 378 4.68 11.58 -45.81
C LEU A 378 5.85 12.51 -46.10
N HIS A 379 5.88 13.69 -45.51
CA HIS A 379 6.87 14.72 -45.80
C HIS A 379 7.89 14.91 -44.68
N ASP A 380 7.86 14.04 -43.64
CA ASP A 380 8.69 14.14 -42.44
C ASP A 380 8.56 15.51 -41.70
N ASN A 381 7.39 16.12 -41.76
CA ASN A 381 7.12 17.40 -41.12
C ASN A 381 6.26 17.28 -39.86
N ILE A 382 6.57 18.10 -38.88
CA ILE A 382 5.76 18.31 -37.69
C ILE A 382 5.23 19.74 -37.75
N TYR A 383 3.91 19.89 -37.79
CA TYR A 383 3.24 21.17 -37.73
C TYR A 383 2.87 21.48 -36.28
N VAL A 384 3.32 22.60 -35.81
CA VAL A 384 3.19 23.01 -34.40
C VAL A 384 2.46 24.33 -34.32
N GLY A 385 1.30 24.31 -33.69
CA GLY A 385 0.52 25.52 -33.37
C GLY A 385 0.87 26.06 -32.02
N THR A 386 1.08 27.36 -31.90
CA THR A 386 1.48 28.02 -30.67
C THR A 386 0.46 29.05 -30.21
N HIS A 387 0.55 29.43 -28.93
CA HIS A 387 -0.10 30.64 -28.43
C HIS A 387 0.77 31.86 -28.75
N ALA A 388 0.25 32.77 -29.51
CA ALA A 388 0.86 34.04 -29.93
C ALA A 388 2.08 33.94 -30.89
N GLY A 389 2.66 32.77 -31.14
CA GLY A 389 3.84 32.59 -32.01
C GLY A 389 3.50 32.20 -33.44
N GLY A 390 2.25 31.90 -33.80
CA GLY A 390 1.85 31.39 -35.09
C GLY A 390 2.09 29.89 -35.23
N MET A 391 2.36 29.44 -36.47
CA MET A 391 2.62 28.05 -36.82
C MET A 391 4.09 27.82 -37.14
N ILE A 392 4.62 26.71 -36.63
CA ILE A 392 5.97 26.26 -36.94
C ILE A 392 5.90 24.95 -37.72
N VAL A 393 6.65 24.82 -38.78
CA VAL A 393 6.84 23.56 -39.49
C VAL A 393 8.27 23.11 -39.26
N LEU A 394 8.42 22.02 -38.49
CA LEU A 394 9.69 21.38 -38.19
C LEU A 394 9.86 20.14 -39.06
N ASN A 395 10.90 20.10 -39.85
CA ASN A 395 11.26 18.87 -40.55
C ASN A 395 12.06 17.97 -39.61
N ARG A 396 11.50 16.80 -39.26
CA ARG A 396 12.07 15.89 -38.24
C ARG A 396 13.38 15.23 -38.64
N ARG A 397 13.66 15.13 -39.97
CA ARG A 397 14.88 14.53 -40.51
C ARG A 397 16.04 15.51 -40.55
N THR A 398 15.78 16.74 -41.02
CA THR A 398 16.83 17.75 -41.20
C THR A 398 16.96 18.69 -40.02
N GLY A 399 15.94 18.78 -39.15
CA GLY A 399 15.85 19.76 -38.05
C GLY A 399 15.51 21.18 -38.52
N ASN A 400 15.28 21.40 -39.81
CA ASN A 400 14.94 22.73 -40.35
C ASN A 400 13.57 23.17 -39.86
N GLN A 401 13.47 24.46 -39.54
CA GLN A 401 12.23 25.10 -39.04
C GLN A 401 11.80 26.21 -39.97
N ARG A 402 10.50 26.30 -40.23
CA ARG A 402 9.85 27.41 -40.94
C ARG A 402 8.77 27.99 -40.03
N PHE A 403 8.69 29.30 -40.01
CA PHE A 403 7.78 30.04 -39.09
C PHE A 403 6.76 30.79 -39.96
N PHE A 404 5.48 30.64 -39.63
CA PHE A 404 4.35 31.28 -40.29
C PHE A 404 3.56 32.07 -39.24
N ASN A 405 3.35 33.35 -39.50
CA ASN A 405 2.61 34.25 -38.62
C ASN A 405 1.84 35.29 -39.49
N THR A 406 1.08 36.16 -38.81
CA THR A 406 0.29 37.21 -39.48
C THR A 406 1.11 38.22 -40.30
N GLN A 407 2.43 38.30 -40.12
CA GLN A 407 3.30 39.26 -40.82
C GLN A 407 3.95 38.62 -42.08
N ASN A 408 4.07 37.32 -42.13
CA ASN A 408 4.78 36.65 -43.22
C ASN A 408 3.96 35.57 -43.96
N SER A 409 2.68 35.45 -43.65
CA SER A 409 1.74 34.51 -44.25
C SER A 409 0.31 35.03 -44.17
N ASP A 410 -0.62 34.33 -44.84
CA ASP A 410 -2.06 34.66 -44.82
C ASP A 410 -2.75 34.13 -43.55
N LEU A 411 -2.04 33.83 -42.51
CA LEU A 411 -2.62 33.45 -41.20
C LEU A 411 -3.31 34.69 -40.57
N PRO A 412 -4.61 34.60 -40.30
CA PRO A 412 -5.35 35.74 -39.73
C PRO A 412 -5.12 35.94 -38.24
N SER A 413 -4.51 34.96 -37.54
CA SER A 413 -4.16 35.07 -36.10
C SER A 413 -2.91 34.23 -35.82
N ASN A 414 -2.11 34.66 -34.83
CA ASN A 414 -0.97 33.91 -34.33
C ASN A 414 -1.33 32.88 -33.23
N ASN A 415 -2.61 32.83 -32.82
CA ASN A 415 -3.10 31.90 -31.82
C ASN A 415 -3.70 30.67 -32.49
N ILE A 416 -2.94 29.57 -32.56
CA ILE A 416 -3.36 28.32 -33.19
C ILE A 416 -3.71 27.29 -32.14
N TYR A 417 -4.94 26.79 -32.15
CA TYR A 417 -5.47 25.87 -31.15
C TYR A 417 -5.60 24.43 -31.59
N SER A 418 -5.78 24.18 -32.89
CA SER A 418 -5.88 22.82 -33.43
C SER A 418 -5.40 22.80 -34.89
N ILE A 419 -4.79 21.67 -35.26
CA ILE A 419 -4.33 21.37 -36.64
C ILE A 419 -4.81 19.97 -36.96
N LEU A 420 -5.54 19.83 -38.08
CA LEU A 420 -6.07 18.55 -38.58
C LEU A 420 -5.82 18.43 -40.04
N SER A 421 -5.53 17.20 -40.54
CA SER A 421 -5.46 16.91 -41.96
C SER A 421 -6.86 16.81 -42.58
N ASP A 422 -7.01 17.27 -43.83
CA ASP A 422 -8.21 17.06 -44.64
C ASP A 422 -8.20 15.71 -45.38
N GLY A 423 -7.12 14.93 -45.23
CA GLY A 423 -6.92 13.65 -45.90
C GLY A 423 -6.51 13.75 -47.37
N HIS A 424 -6.40 14.96 -47.95
CA HIS A 424 -6.07 15.24 -49.37
C HIS A 424 -4.81 16.09 -49.51
N GLY A 425 -4.03 16.23 -48.42
CA GLY A 425 -2.78 17.01 -48.42
C GLY A 425 -2.95 18.45 -47.91
N GLY A 426 -4.15 18.87 -47.57
CA GLY A 426 -4.45 20.13 -46.92
C GLY A 426 -4.54 19.98 -45.37
N LEU A 427 -4.44 21.13 -44.67
CA LEU A 427 -4.57 21.20 -43.21
C LEU A 427 -5.67 22.19 -42.83
N TRP A 428 -6.57 21.75 -41.98
CA TRP A 428 -7.49 22.60 -41.26
C TRP A 428 -6.80 23.18 -40.05
N ILE A 429 -6.77 24.51 -39.92
CA ILE A 429 -6.15 25.20 -38.78
C ILE A 429 -7.22 25.98 -38.06
N CYS A 430 -7.48 25.63 -36.79
CA CYS A 430 -8.38 26.34 -35.91
C CYS A 430 -7.62 27.44 -35.16
N LEU A 431 -8.15 28.63 -35.21
CA LEU A 431 -7.57 29.83 -34.58
C LEU A 431 -8.46 30.29 -33.43
N LEU A 432 -7.85 30.79 -32.37
CA LEU A 432 -8.57 31.52 -31.33
C LEU A 432 -8.64 33.00 -31.72
N TYR A 433 -9.83 33.50 -31.94
CA TYR A 433 -10.09 34.92 -32.03
C TYR A 433 -10.41 35.42 -30.62
N THR A 434 -9.55 36.24 -30.03
CA THR A 434 -9.95 37.08 -28.89
C THR A 434 -10.81 38.20 -29.46
N SER A 435 -12.09 38.15 -29.16
CA SER A 435 -12.96 39.31 -29.44
C SER A 435 -12.63 40.39 -28.41
N ASP A 436 -11.65 41.24 -28.71
CA ASP A 436 -11.56 42.55 -28.11
C ASP A 436 -12.60 43.43 -28.82
N ALA A 437 -13.86 43.19 -28.45
CA ALA A 437 -14.95 44.05 -28.89
C ALA A 437 -16.03 44.04 -27.82
N ALA A 438 -15.89 44.91 -26.82
CA ALA A 438 -16.95 45.76 -26.27
C ALA A 438 -16.33 46.73 -25.27
#